data_c1f1637f927dd2f8256e0bab9b0ce317
#
_entry.id   c1f1637f927dd2f8256e0bab9b0ce317
#
_cell.length_a   1.000
_cell.length_b   1.000
_cell.length_c   1.000
_cell.angle_alpha   90.00
_cell.angle_beta   90.00
_cell.angle_gamma   90.00
#
_symmetry.space_group_name_H-M   'P 1'
#
loop_
_entity.id
_entity.type
_entity.pdbx_description
1 polymer ?
#
loop_
_entity_poly.entity_id
_entity_poly.type
_entity_poly.pdbx_seq_one_letter_code
_entity_poly.pdbx_strand_id
1 'polypeptide(L)'
;MYKINIFRGDLYMNLHIDTYQNEKEIMVTIAGEIDAYSAPKLREELLPYAEGKNTIIANLKDVSYLDSTGLGVFVSLFKQLKKNGGELKLIELSEQLKRLFNITGLHNIMDISTNTEDGGR
;
A
#
# COMPACT_ATOMS: atom_id res chain seq x y z
N MET A 1 -13.54 15.63 -7.35
CA MET A 1 -14.20 15.36 -6.09
C MET A 1 -13.49 14.30 -5.29
N TYR A 2 -13.31 14.55 -4.03
CA TYR A 2 -12.60 13.61 -3.17
C TYR A 2 -13.56 12.85 -2.29
N LYS A 3 -13.23 11.61 -2.09
CA LYS A 3 -13.91 10.81 -1.11
C LYS A 3 -12.87 10.39 -0.09
N ILE A 4 -13.13 10.70 1.16
CA ILE A 4 -12.23 10.29 2.24
C ILE A 4 -12.84 9.12 2.95
N ASN A 5 -12.07 8.06 3.05
CA ASN A 5 -12.52 6.88 3.74
C ASN A 5 -11.50 6.57 4.82
N ILE A 6 -11.88 6.76 6.06
CA ILE A 6 -10.98 6.55 7.18
C ILE A 6 -11.35 5.30 7.91
N PHE A 7 -10.41 4.37 7.97
CA PHE A 7 -10.58 3.16 8.73
C PHE A 7 -10.00 3.37 10.12
N ARG A 8 -10.79 3.10 11.13
CA ARG A 8 -10.30 3.14 12.49
C ARG A 8 -10.13 1.74 12.97
N GLY A 9 -8.91 1.37 13.29
CA GLY A 9 -8.66 0.08 13.87
C GLY A 9 -9.33 0.01 15.23
N ASP A 10 -9.65 -1.19 15.65
CA ASP A 10 -10.17 -1.37 16.98
C ASP A 10 -8.98 -1.59 17.93
N LEU A 11 -9.26 -2.11 19.09
CA LEU A 11 -8.23 -2.27 20.12
C LEU A 11 -7.13 -3.21 19.72
N TYR A 12 -7.38 -4.06 18.73
CA TYR A 12 -6.43 -5.08 18.34
C TYR A 12 -5.64 -4.72 17.09
N MET A 13 -5.97 -3.60 16.48
CA MET A 13 -5.32 -3.22 15.24
C MET A 13 -4.72 -1.85 15.39
N ASN A 14 -3.47 -1.76 15.04
CA ASN A 14 -2.76 -0.50 15.08
C ASN A 14 -2.52 -0.06 13.64
N LEU A 15 -3.61 0.27 12.95
CA LEU A 15 -3.55 0.59 11.54
C LEU A 15 -4.56 1.67 11.19
N HIS A 16 -4.11 2.65 10.45
CA HIS A 16 -4.97 3.72 9.94
C HIS A 16 -4.81 3.77 8.43
N ILE A 17 -5.93 3.89 7.74
CA ILE A 17 -5.94 3.94 6.28
C ILE A 17 -6.79 5.11 5.85
N ASP A 18 -6.20 6.04 5.11
CA ASP A 18 -6.93 7.16 4.52
C ASP A 18 -6.87 7.00 3.01
N THR A 19 -8.01 7.11 2.35
CA THR A 19 -8.05 7.04 0.90
C THR A 19 -8.66 8.29 0.33
N TYR A 20 -8.05 8.77 -0.74
CA TYR A 20 -8.53 9.93 -1.48
C TYR A 20 -8.64 9.52 -2.92
N GLN A 21 -9.83 9.60 -3.45
CA GLN A 21 -10.07 9.18 -4.83
C GLN A 21 -10.30 10.37 -5.72
N ASN A 22 -9.59 10.43 -6.83
CA ASN A 22 -9.74 11.49 -7.81
C ASN A 22 -9.69 10.84 -9.19
N GLU A 23 -10.84 10.72 -9.82
CA GLU A 23 -10.96 10.06 -11.11
C GLU A 23 -10.42 8.64 -11.04
N LYS A 24 -9.30 8.38 -11.72
CA LYS A 24 -8.74 7.03 -11.75
C LYS A 24 -7.53 6.86 -10.86
N GLU A 25 -7.27 7.84 -10.02
CA GLU A 25 -6.17 7.75 -9.07
C GLU A 25 -6.70 7.65 -7.66
N ILE A 26 -6.17 6.71 -6.92
CA ILE A 26 -6.51 6.56 -5.52
C ILE A 26 -5.24 6.73 -4.71
N MET A 27 -5.19 7.80 -3.92
CA MET A 27 -4.08 8.02 -3.00
C MET A 27 -4.44 7.36 -1.69
N VAL A 28 -3.55 6.52 -1.20
CA VAL A 28 -3.75 5.80 0.04
C VAL A 28 -2.60 6.12 0.98
N THR A 29 -2.94 6.57 2.17
CA THR A 29 -1.93 6.77 3.21
C THR A 29 -2.18 5.73 4.29
N ILE A 30 -1.15 4.98 4.61
CA ILE A 30 -1.25 3.90 5.57
C ILE A 30 -0.29 4.18 6.71
N ALA A 31 -0.80 4.08 7.94
CA ALA A 31 0.02 4.33 9.12
C ALA A 31 -0.19 3.19 10.09
N GLY A 32 0.92 2.73 10.69
CA GLY A 32 0.86 1.71 11.71
C GLY A 32 1.47 0.40 11.27
N GLU A 33 0.89 -0.69 11.76
CA GLU A 33 1.45 -2.02 11.56
C GLU A 33 0.56 -2.84 10.65
N ILE A 34 1.17 -3.44 9.64
CA ILE A 34 0.45 -4.32 8.73
C ILE A 34 0.91 -5.75 9.01
N ASP A 35 0.10 -6.46 9.75
CA ASP A 35 0.40 -7.81 10.21
C ASP A 35 -0.78 -8.74 9.95
N ALA A 36 -0.74 -9.92 10.55
CA ALA A 36 -1.79 -10.90 10.31
C ALA A 36 -3.17 -10.42 10.75
N TYR A 37 -3.23 -9.54 11.75
CA TYR A 37 -4.51 -9.03 12.22
C TYR A 37 -5.05 -7.91 11.34
N SER A 38 -4.19 -7.03 10.88
CA SER A 38 -4.61 -5.85 10.16
C SER A 38 -4.63 -6.05 8.65
N ALA A 39 -3.87 -7.00 8.14
CA ALA A 39 -3.80 -7.22 6.70
C ALA A 39 -5.16 -7.49 6.06
N PRO A 40 -6.05 -8.29 6.65
CA PRO A 40 -7.35 -8.50 6.04
C PRO A 40 -8.15 -7.22 5.87
N LYS A 41 -8.03 -6.31 6.84
CA LYS A 41 -8.74 -5.05 6.76
C LYS A 41 -8.17 -4.17 5.66
N LEU A 42 -6.85 -4.13 5.55
CA LEU A 42 -6.22 -3.37 4.49
C LEU A 42 -6.66 -3.89 3.13
N ARG A 43 -6.68 -5.21 3.00
CA ARG A 43 -7.11 -5.82 1.75
C ARG A 43 -8.57 -5.47 1.44
N GLU A 44 -9.43 -5.56 2.44
CA GLU A 44 -10.83 -5.26 2.28
C GLU A 44 -11.04 -3.81 1.82
N GLU A 45 -10.24 -2.90 2.36
CA GLU A 45 -10.37 -1.49 1.99
C GLU A 45 -9.86 -1.20 0.59
N LEU A 46 -8.79 -1.84 0.18
CA LEU A 46 -8.13 -1.47 -1.05
C LEU A 46 -8.49 -2.33 -2.27
N LEU A 47 -8.86 -3.57 -2.04
CA LEU A 47 -9.11 -4.47 -3.16
C LEU A 47 -10.21 -3.97 -4.10
N PRO A 48 -11.29 -3.35 -3.61
CA PRO A 48 -12.30 -2.84 -4.53
C PRO A 48 -11.76 -1.83 -5.54
N TYR A 49 -10.76 -1.06 -5.15
CA TYR A 49 -10.16 -0.09 -6.07
C TYR A 49 -9.32 -0.77 -7.14
N ALA A 50 -8.94 -2.02 -6.92
CA ALA A 50 -8.12 -2.73 -7.87
C ALA A 50 -8.93 -3.42 -8.96
N GLU A 51 -10.26 -3.33 -8.88
CA GLU A 51 -11.11 -4.02 -9.84
C GLU A 51 -11.31 -3.24 -11.12
N GLY A 52 -10.86 -2.01 -11.17
CA GLY A 52 -10.95 -1.21 -12.37
C GLY A 52 -9.57 -0.82 -12.86
N LYS A 53 -9.57 -0.06 -13.95
CA LYS A 53 -8.30 0.42 -14.50
C LYS A 53 -7.90 1.68 -13.74
N ASN A 54 -7.45 1.47 -12.52
CA ASN A 54 -7.10 2.55 -11.61
C ASN A 54 -5.62 2.53 -11.30
N THR A 55 -5.13 3.65 -10.78
CA THR A 55 -3.78 3.72 -10.24
C THR A 55 -3.92 3.91 -8.74
N ILE A 56 -3.37 2.99 -7.96
CA ILE A 56 -3.33 3.11 -6.53
C ILE A 56 -1.92 3.54 -6.15
N ILE A 57 -1.84 4.66 -5.45
CA ILE A 57 -0.57 5.17 -4.95
C ILE A 57 -0.61 5.07 -3.45
N ALA A 58 0.16 4.14 -2.91
CA ALA A 58 0.16 3.88 -1.47
C ALA A 58 1.40 4.48 -0.84
N ASN A 59 1.17 5.41 0.06
CA ASN A 59 2.25 6.05 0.80
C ASN A 59 2.50 5.28 2.07
N LEU A 60 3.70 4.72 2.20
CA LEU A 60 4.05 3.86 3.31
C LEU A 60 4.97 4.52 4.31
N LYS A 61 5.04 5.84 4.27
CA LYS A 61 5.96 6.59 5.12
C LYS A 61 5.76 6.28 6.60
N ASP A 62 4.52 6.15 7.02
CA ASP A 62 4.20 5.94 8.43
C ASP A 62 3.89 4.50 8.78
N VAL A 63 4.25 3.57 7.91
CA VAL A 63 4.13 2.14 8.21
C VAL A 63 5.35 1.74 9.01
N SER A 64 5.11 1.28 10.24
CA SER A 64 6.18 0.94 11.16
C SER A 64 6.51 -0.55 11.16
N TYR A 65 5.65 -1.36 10.59
CA TYR A 65 5.87 -2.81 10.59
C TYR A 65 5.13 -3.44 9.42
N LEU A 66 5.77 -4.40 8.78
CA LEU A 66 5.17 -5.12 7.67
C LEU A 66 5.74 -6.52 7.67
N ASP A 67 4.87 -7.53 7.79
CA ASP A 67 5.34 -8.91 7.72
C ASP A 67 4.89 -9.54 6.40
N SER A 68 5.10 -10.83 6.26
CA SER A 68 4.79 -11.50 5.01
C SER A 68 3.31 -11.49 4.69
N THR A 69 2.45 -11.48 5.71
CA THR A 69 1.01 -11.41 5.49
C THR A 69 0.63 -10.07 4.87
N GLY A 70 1.20 -9.00 5.44
CA GLY A 70 0.96 -7.67 4.90
C GLY A 70 1.53 -7.51 3.50
N LEU A 71 2.72 -8.07 3.29
CA LEU A 71 3.34 -8.02 1.98
C LEU A 71 2.43 -8.68 0.95
N GLY A 72 1.77 -9.76 1.34
CA GLY A 72 0.87 -10.47 0.45
C GLY A 72 -0.31 -9.63 -0.02
N VAL A 73 -0.74 -8.67 0.80
CA VAL A 73 -1.81 -7.78 0.38
C VAL A 73 -1.36 -6.95 -0.82
N PHE A 74 -0.16 -6.41 -0.76
CA PHE A 74 0.35 -5.61 -1.87
C PHE A 74 0.57 -6.45 -3.12
N VAL A 75 0.99 -7.69 -2.94
CA VAL A 75 1.12 -8.60 -4.08
C VAL A 75 -0.23 -8.85 -4.72
N SER A 76 -1.26 -9.08 -3.91
CA SER A 76 -2.62 -9.29 -4.42
C SER A 76 -3.12 -8.07 -5.18
N LEU A 77 -2.91 -6.88 -4.60
CA LEU A 77 -3.32 -5.65 -5.26
C LEU A 77 -2.60 -5.48 -6.59
N PHE A 78 -1.30 -5.73 -6.58
CA PHE A 78 -0.50 -5.59 -7.78
C PHE A 78 -1.02 -6.49 -8.89
N LYS A 79 -1.27 -7.75 -8.57
CA LYS A 79 -1.73 -8.70 -9.57
C LYS A 79 -3.10 -8.32 -10.11
N GLN A 80 -3.99 -7.89 -9.23
CA GLN A 80 -5.33 -7.53 -9.65
C GLN A 80 -5.32 -6.30 -10.53
N LEU A 81 -4.53 -5.29 -10.14
CA LEU A 81 -4.45 -4.08 -10.94
C LEU A 81 -3.83 -4.35 -12.31
N LYS A 82 -2.77 -5.16 -12.34
CA LYS A 82 -2.14 -5.49 -13.62
C LYS A 82 -3.14 -6.18 -14.53
N LYS A 83 -3.92 -7.10 -13.98
CA LYS A 83 -4.90 -7.83 -14.74
C LYS A 83 -5.91 -6.88 -15.38
N ASN A 84 -6.24 -5.81 -14.68
CA ASN A 84 -7.25 -4.87 -15.14
C ASN A 84 -6.68 -3.65 -15.84
N GLY A 85 -5.39 -3.65 -16.12
CA GLY A 85 -4.77 -2.54 -16.83
C GLY A 85 -4.42 -1.35 -15.97
N GLY A 86 -4.49 -1.53 -14.65
CA GLY A 86 -4.15 -0.46 -13.72
C GLY A 86 -2.71 -0.55 -13.26
N GLU A 87 -2.40 0.23 -12.23
CA GLU A 87 -1.06 0.29 -11.68
C GLU A 87 -1.07 0.40 -10.18
N LEU A 88 -0.04 -0.14 -9.55
CA LEU A 88 0.20 0.04 -8.12
C LEU A 88 1.55 0.70 -7.95
N LYS A 89 1.56 1.82 -7.24
CA LYS A 89 2.78 2.52 -6.92
C LYS A 89 2.92 2.60 -5.40
N LEU A 90 4.07 2.19 -4.90
CA LEU A 90 4.36 2.26 -3.47
C LEU A 90 5.41 3.33 -3.28
N ILE A 91 5.11 4.31 -2.45
CA ILE A 91 6.01 5.45 -2.29
C ILE A 91 6.40 5.65 -0.83
N GLU A 92 7.52 6.32 -0.63
CA GLU A 92 8.02 6.72 0.68
C GLU A 92 8.34 5.54 1.59
N LEU A 93 8.89 4.48 1.03
CA LEU A 93 9.26 3.32 1.83
C LEU A 93 10.45 3.65 2.72
N SER A 94 10.37 3.22 3.97
CA SER A 94 11.52 3.29 4.86
C SER A 94 12.59 2.31 4.38
N GLU A 95 13.80 2.47 4.92
CA GLU A 95 14.87 1.55 4.57
C GLU A 95 14.51 0.12 4.94
N GLN A 96 13.82 -0.05 6.05
CA GLN A 96 13.42 -1.37 6.50
C GLN A 96 12.45 -2.01 5.54
N LEU A 97 11.45 -1.26 5.10
CA LEU A 97 10.48 -1.79 4.13
C LEU A 97 11.14 -2.03 2.79
N LYS A 98 12.00 -1.12 2.37
CA LYS A 98 12.70 -1.29 1.13
C LYS A 98 13.50 -2.58 1.11
N ARG A 99 14.15 -2.90 2.23
CA ARG A 99 14.92 -4.12 2.34
C ARG A 99 14.04 -5.36 2.18
N LEU A 100 12.84 -5.29 2.77
CA LEU A 100 11.92 -6.40 2.67
C LEU A 100 11.52 -6.66 1.21
N PHE A 101 11.21 -5.60 0.48
CA PHE A 101 10.85 -5.74 -0.93
C PHE A 101 12.04 -6.21 -1.76
N ASN A 102 13.25 -5.81 -1.39
CA ASN A 102 14.43 -6.26 -2.10
C ASN A 102 14.70 -7.74 -1.87
N ILE A 103 14.58 -8.18 -0.62
CA ILE A 103 14.86 -9.58 -0.28
C ILE A 103 13.88 -10.51 -1.00
N THR A 104 12.64 -10.08 -1.15
CA THR A 104 11.63 -10.91 -1.79
C THR A 104 11.67 -10.79 -3.31
N GLY A 105 12.45 -9.86 -3.84
CA GLY A 105 12.51 -9.65 -5.28
C GLY A 105 11.37 -8.84 -5.84
N LEU A 106 10.47 -8.39 -4.99
CA LEU A 106 9.31 -7.64 -5.45
C LEU A 106 9.67 -6.28 -6.02
N HIS A 107 10.82 -5.74 -5.61
CA HIS A 107 11.27 -4.46 -6.14
C HIS A 107 11.53 -4.54 -7.65
N ASN A 108 11.70 -5.74 -8.20
CA ASN A 108 11.94 -5.89 -9.63
C ASN A 108 10.68 -5.84 -10.45
N ILE A 109 9.53 -6.07 -9.84
CA ILE A 109 8.28 -6.13 -10.59
C ILE A 109 7.29 -5.04 -10.21
N MET A 110 7.49 -4.41 -9.05
CA MET A 110 6.59 -3.37 -8.57
C MET A 110 7.23 -2.00 -8.69
N ASP A 111 6.39 -1.00 -8.89
CA ASP A 111 6.83 0.39 -8.95
C ASP A 111 6.97 0.89 -7.51
N ILE A 112 8.20 0.95 -7.04
CA ILE A 112 8.49 1.31 -5.66
C ILE A 112 9.49 2.46 -5.63
N SER A 113 9.16 3.50 -4.87
CA SER A 113 10.11 4.57 -4.64
C SER A 113 10.36 4.71 -3.15
N THR A 114 11.55 5.15 -2.81
CA THR A 114 11.93 5.26 -1.43
C THR A 114 11.74 6.69 -0.98
N ASN A 115 12.07 6.90 0.28
CA ASN A 115 11.96 8.20 0.89
C ASN A 115 12.83 9.18 0.11
N THR A 116 12.25 10.29 -0.27
CA THR A 116 12.94 11.22 -1.15
C THR A 116 14.11 11.89 -0.51
N GLU A 117 14.18 11.85 0.79
CA GLU A 117 15.31 12.45 1.42
C GLU A 117 16.57 11.72 1.16
N ASP A 118 16.46 10.51 0.73
CA ASP A 118 17.59 9.76 0.36
C ASP A 118 18.10 10.22 -0.93
N GLY A 119 17.37 10.98 -1.39
CA GLY A 119 17.73 11.51 -2.47
C GLY A 119 18.40 10.93 -3.41
N GLY A 120 18.17 10.93 -3.12
CA GLY A 120 18.58 10.84 -3.65
C GLY A 120 19.28 10.49 -4.32
N ARG A 121 19.27 10.35 -4.30
CA ARG A 121 19.84 10.24 -4.69
C ARG A 121 20.03 9.72 -5.04
#